data_d79d71cafe3b48f7a95a8039dbc08d80
#
_entry.id   d79d71cafe3b48f7a95a8039dbc08d80
#
_cell.length_a   1.000
_cell.length_b   1.000
_cell.length_c   1.000
_cell.angle_alpha   90.00
_cell.angle_beta   90.00
_cell.angle_gamma   90.00
#
_symmetry.space_group_name_H-M   'P 1'
#
loop_
_entity.id
_entity.type
_entity.pdbx_description
1 polymer ?
#
loop_
_entity_poly.entity_id
_entity_poly.type
_entity_poly.pdbx_seq_one_letter_code
_entity_poly.pdbx_strand_id
1 'polypeptide(L)'
;DALARAPGGKVDAASVERIDVAAYSLAAGLCGKNITTSFGARFSIPFALATILHHGRSDTAGFEEAAVANPAVQALVARMFVRHEPSYDAAFPDRQLCDVVIRMKDGATLTGRCEVTKGEPANPHKPAELEGKFFRLGTPVWGETVTRKLYAGCMKIEEIPDFRAFAEPLTL
;
A
#
# COMPACT_ATOMS: atom_id res chain seq x y z
N ASP A 1 -8.13 5.70 -4.82
CA ASP A 1 -9.34 6.29 -5.45
C ASP A 1 -10.05 7.29 -4.55
N ALA A 2 -10.36 6.98 -3.28
CA ALA A 2 -10.98 7.96 -2.38
C ALA A 2 -10.08 9.19 -2.16
N LEU A 3 -8.77 8.99 -2.02
CA LEU A 3 -7.78 10.07 -1.90
C LEU A 3 -7.68 10.92 -3.18
N ALA A 4 -7.78 10.31 -4.35
CA ALA A 4 -7.74 11.03 -5.63
C ALA A 4 -8.95 11.95 -5.83
N ARG A 5 -10.05 11.70 -5.13
CA ARG A 5 -11.27 12.53 -5.16
C ARG A 5 -11.30 13.61 -4.08
N ALA A 6 -10.36 13.56 -3.13
CA ALA A 6 -10.23 14.60 -2.11
C ALA A 6 -9.67 15.89 -2.73
N PRO A 7 -10.05 17.08 -2.23
CA PRO A 7 -9.46 18.33 -2.64
C PRO A 7 -7.92 18.30 -2.50
N GLY A 8 -7.20 18.51 -3.59
CA GLY A 8 -5.74 18.44 -3.61
C GLY A 8 -5.15 17.01 -3.49
N GLY A 9 -5.96 15.94 -3.64
CA GLY A 9 -5.52 14.55 -3.58
C GLY A 9 -5.04 14.08 -2.20
N LYS A 10 -5.37 14.82 -1.14
CA LYS A 10 -4.98 14.52 0.25
C LYS A 10 -6.19 14.60 1.16
N VAL A 11 -6.20 13.75 2.19
CA VAL A 11 -7.17 13.79 3.28
C VAL A 11 -6.42 14.19 4.54
N ASP A 12 -6.89 15.25 5.20
CA ASP A 12 -6.39 15.56 6.55
C ASP A 12 -6.85 14.47 7.52
N ALA A 13 -5.91 13.66 7.96
CA ALA A 13 -6.16 12.55 8.87
C ALA A 13 -6.78 12.98 10.21
N ALA A 14 -6.51 14.22 10.67
CA ALA A 14 -7.11 14.75 11.88
C ALA A 14 -8.60 15.07 11.73
N SER A 15 -9.04 15.38 10.50
CA SER A 15 -10.43 15.69 10.16
C SER A 15 -11.27 14.44 9.85
N VAL A 16 -10.66 13.25 9.82
CA VAL A 16 -11.41 11.99 9.65
C VAL A 16 -12.19 11.66 10.92
N GLU A 17 -13.49 11.43 10.79
CA GLU A 17 -14.36 10.96 11.88
C GLU A 17 -14.39 9.42 11.92
N ARG A 18 -14.68 8.79 10.77
CA ARG A 18 -14.88 7.35 10.65
C ARG A 18 -14.50 6.84 9.26
N ILE A 19 -14.01 5.61 9.20
CA ILE A 19 -13.73 4.91 7.95
C ILE A 19 -14.41 3.55 8.00
N ASP A 20 -15.29 3.28 7.04
CA ASP A 20 -15.95 2.01 6.86
C ASP A 20 -15.39 1.33 5.61
N VAL A 21 -15.01 0.05 5.75
CA VAL A 21 -14.48 -0.80 4.68
C VAL A 21 -15.39 -2.01 4.53
N ALA A 22 -15.87 -2.24 3.32
CA ALA A 22 -16.58 -3.46 2.96
C ALA A 22 -15.70 -4.28 2.01
N ALA A 23 -15.49 -5.56 2.32
CA ALA A 23 -14.61 -6.43 1.55
C ALA A 23 -15.15 -7.88 1.52
N TYR A 24 -14.63 -8.70 0.58
CA TYR A 24 -14.91 -10.13 0.56
C TYR A 24 -14.37 -10.83 1.81
N SER A 25 -14.83 -12.05 2.10
CA SER A 25 -14.62 -12.74 3.38
C SER A 25 -13.15 -12.85 3.80
N LEU A 26 -12.27 -13.29 2.90
CA LEU A 26 -10.84 -13.45 3.20
C LEU A 26 -10.18 -12.11 3.57
N ALA A 27 -10.46 -11.04 2.82
CA ALA A 27 -9.92 -9.72 3.11
C ALA A 27 -10.52 -9.13 4.39
N ALA A 28 -11.82 -9.31 4.64
CA ALA A 28 -12.47 -8.84 5.86
C ALA A 28 -11.88 -9.47 7.13
N GLY A 29 -11.29 -10.68 7.03
CA GLY A 29 -10.54 -11.31 8.10
C GLY A 29 -9.27 -10.55 8.53
N LEU A 30 -8.74 -9.67 7.68
CA LEU A 30 -7.56 -8.84 7.98
C LEU A 30 -7.94 -7.54 8.71
N CYS A 31 -8.85 -7.60 9.68
CA CYS A 31 -9.43 -6.46 10.40
C CYS A 31 -8.72 -6.10 11.71
N GLY A 32 -7.58 -6.72 12.02
CA GLY A 32 -6.83 -6.51 13.26
C GLY A 32 -6.43 -5.05 13.47
N LYS A 33 -6.67 -4.53 14.68
CA LYS A 33 -6.33 -3.16 15.08
C LYS A 33 -5.20 -3.08 16.09
N ASN A 34 -5.01 -4.13 16.89
CA ASN A 34 -3.95 -4.20 17.90
C ASN A 34 -2.62 -4.60 17.25
N ILE A 35 -2.05 -3.67 16.49
CA ILE A 35 -0.83 -3.90 15.73
C ILE A 35 0.36 -3.38 16.52
N THR A 36 1.29 -4.28 16.85
CA THR A 36 2.49 -3.99 17.64
C THR A 36 3.79 -4.31 16.90
N THR A 37 3.70 -4.95 15.73
CA THR A 37 4.87 -5.36 14.94
C THR A 37 4.74 -4.94 13.49
N SER A 38 5.85 -4.70 12.83
CA SER A 38 5.96 -4.44 11.40
C SER A 38 5.34 -5.57 10.56
N PHE A 39 5.52 -6.82 10.98
CA PHE A 39 4.91 -7.97 10.30
C PHE A 39 3.37 -7.95 10.41
N GLY A 40 2.84 -7.76 11.62
CA GLY A 40 1.38 -7.68 11.84
C GLY A 40 0.72 -6.53 11.08
N ALA A 41 1.42 -5.41 10.93
CA ALA A 41 0.95 -4.24 10.20
C ALA A 41 0.63 -4.55 8.72
N ARG A 42 1.40 -5.43 8.09
CA ARG A 42 1.21 -5.85 6.69
C ARG A 42 -0.04 -6.69 6.46
N PHE A 43 -0.58 -7.29 7.52
CA PHE A 43 -1.80 -8.10 7.50
C PHE A 43 -2.99 -7.40 8.16
N SER A 44 -2.99 -6.07 8.18
CA SER A 44 -4.08 -5.26 8.73
C SER A 44 -4.56 -4.24 7.71
N ILE A 45 -5.78 -4.41 7.22
CA ILE A 45 -6.45 -3.42 6.36
C ILE A 45 -6.55 -2.06 7.09
N PRO A 46 -6.98 -1.99 8.38
CA PRO A 46 -7.00 -0.73 9.11
C PRO A 46 -5.64 -0.03 9.12
N PHE A 47 -4.57 -0.76 9.38
CA PHE A 47 -3.23 -0.18 9.43
C PHE A 47 -2.75 0.29 8.06
N ALA A 48 -2.91 -0.53 7.01
CA ALA A 48 -2.51 -0.16 5.65
C ALA A 48 -3.22 1.11 5.16
N LEU A 49 -4.53 1.23 5.41
CA LEU A 49 -5.30 2.43 5.05
C LEU A 49 -4.88 3.64 5.89
N ALA A 50 -4.65 3.47 7.20
CA ALA A 50 -4.17 4.55 8.07
C ALA A 50 -2.84 5.11 7.60
N THR A 51 -1.91 4.23 7.19
CA THR A 51 -0.61 4.59 6.62
C THR A 51 -0.76 5.41 5.34
N ILE A 52 -1.63 4.98 4.42
CA ILE A 52 -1.89 5.73 3.18
C ILE A 52 -2.48 7.11 3.48
N LEU A 53 -3.44 7.21 4.40
CA LEU A 53 -4.07 8.48 4.77
C LEU A 53 -3.08 9.43 5.44
N HIS A 54 -2.21 8.92 6.31
CA HIS A 54 -1.24 9.73 7.05
C HIS A 54 -0.04 10.16 6.19
N HIS A 55 0.55 9.22 5.42
CA HIS A 55 1.77 9.47 4.66
C HIS A 55 1.51 9.79 3.17
N GLY A 56 0.27 9.62 2.68
CA GLY A 56 -0.08 9.77 1.26
C GLY A 56 0.39 8.62 0.37
N ARG A 57 1.01 7.58 0.95
CA ARG A 57 1.55 6.42 0.25
C ARG A 57 1.59 5.19 1.15
N SER A 58 1.60 4.00 0.54
CA SER A 58 1.83 2.73 1.21
C SER A 58 3.12 2.12 0.64
N ASP A 59 4.22 2.32 1.33
CA ASP A 59 5.54 1.76 1.01
C ASP A 59 6.17 1.13 2.27
N THR A 60 7.38 0.61 2.14
CA THR A 60 8.08 -0.07 3.23
C THR A 60 8.20 0.78 4.49
N ALA A 61 8.50 2.08 4.34
CA ALA A 61 8.65 2.99 5.48
C ALA A 61 7.37 3.14 6.32
N GLY A 62 6.20 3.01 5.67
CA GLY A 62 4.90 3.05 6.36
C GLY A 62 4.61 1.83 7.23
N PHE A 63 5.42 0.77 7.14
CA PHE A 63 5.27 -0.48 7.89
C PHE A 63 6.46 -0.78 8.83
N GLU A 64 7.40 0.14 8.97
CA GLU A 64 8.49 0.04 9.94
C GLU A 64 7.98 0.24 11.37
N GLU A 65 8.78 -0.16 12.36
CA GLU A 65 8.40 -0.09 13.78
C GLU A 65 8.01 1.35 14.21
N ALA A 66 8.74 2.35 13.71
CA ALA A 66 8.43 3.75 13.98
C ALA A 66 7.04 4.18 13.44
N ALA A 67 6.64 3.67 12.29
CA ALA A 67 5.32 3.91 11.72
C ALA A 67 4.22 3.16 12.49
N VAL A 68 4.52 1.94 12.95
CA VAL A 68 3.62 1.15 13.79
C VAL A 68 3.36 1.86 15.13
N ALA A 69 4.39 2.44 15.73
CA ALA A 69 4.28 3.17 16.98
C ALA A 69 3.69 4.59 16.84
N ASN A 70 3.45 5.08 15.61
CA ASN A 70 2.99 6.45 15.37
C ASN A 70 1.56 6.67 15.91
N PRO A 71 1.36 7.59 16.91
CA PRO A 71 0.05 7.82 17.51
C PRO A 71 -1.01 8.31 16.51
N ALA A 72 -0.63 9.08 15.49
CA ALA A 72 -1.56 9.58 14.48
C ALA A 72 -2.08 8.43 13.58
N VAL A 73 -1.22 7.49 13.23
CA VAL A 73 -1.60 6.26 12.50
C VAL A 73 -2.53 5.41 13.36
N GLN A 74 -2.18 5.17 14.63
CA GLN A 74 -2.99 4.40 15.57
C GLN A 74 -4.37 5.04 15.82
N ALA A 75 -4.43 6.37 15.89
CA ALA A 75 -5.70 7.10 16.03
C ALA A 75 -6.61 6.91 14.81
N LEU A 76 -6.07 6.79 13.60
CA LEU A 76 -6.83 6.45 12.39
C LEU A 76 -7.28 4.99 12.41
N VAL A 77 -6.40 4.06 12.78
CA VAL A 77 -6.73 2.63 12.92
C VAL A 77 -7.93 2.43 13.84
N ALA A 78 -7.97 3.14 14.97
CA ALA A 78 -9.07 3.07 15.92
C ALA A 78 -10.45 3.44 15.30
N ARG A 79 -10.45 4.36 14.33
CA ARG A 79 -11.67 4.87 13.64
C ARG A 79 -12.10 4.03 12.44
N MET A 80 -11.39 2.94 12.11
CA MET A 80 -11.72 2.07 10.98
C MET A 80 -12.60 0.89 11.39
N PHE A 81 -13.54 0.55 10.52
CA PHE A 81 -14.46 -0.56 10.70
C PHE A 81 -14.47 -1.38 9.41
N VAL A 82 -13.98 -2.60 9.48
CA VAL A 82 -13.95 -3.55 8.37
C VAL A 82 -15.11 -4.52 8.55
N ARG A 83 -15.90 -4.72 7.50
CA ARG A 83 -16.98 -5.69 7.47
C ARG A 83 -16.89 -6.61 6.26
N HIS A 84 -17.35 -7.81 6.43
CA HIS A 84 -17.59 -8.72 5.32
C HIS A 84 -18.83 -8.26 4.53
N GLU A 85 -18.70 -8.25 3.21
CA GLU A 85 -19.80 -8.02 2.26
C GLU A 85 -20.02 -9.29 1.44
N PRO A 86 -21.02 -10.12 1.78
CA PRO A 86 -21.19 -11.44 1.16
C PRO A 86 -21.36 -11.39 -0.36
N SER A 87 -21.92 -10.32 -0.91
CA SER A 87 -22.09 -10.15 -2.36
C SER A 87 -20.77 -10.06 -3.13
N TYR A 88 -19.64 -9.83 -2.42
CA TYR A 88 -18.32 -9.73 -3.04
C TYR A 88 -17.60 -11.08 -3.17
N ASP A 89 -18.03 -12.10 -2.40
CA ASP A 89 -17.38 -13.41 -2.38
C ASP A 89 -17.44 -14.12 -3.73
N ALA A 90 -18.55 -13.98 -4.46
CA ALA A 90 -18.71 -14.61 -5.76
C ALA A 90 -17.77 -14.07 -6.86
N ALA A 91 -17.17 -12.89 -6.64
CA ALA A 91 -16.22 -12.31 -7.58
C ALA A 91 -14.77 -12.77 -7.34
N PHE A 92 -14.45 -13.30 -6.16
CA PHE A 92 -13.12 -13.79 -5.82
C PHE A 92 -12.90 -15.21 -6.42
N PRO A 93 -11.72 -15.54 -6.96
CA PRO A 93 -10.47 -14.77 -6.95
C PRO A 93 -10.29 -13.76 -8.10
N ASP A 94 -11.15 -13.77 -9.12
CA ASP A 94 -10.99 -12.98 -10.33
C ASP A 94 -10.99 -11.46 -10.06
N ARG A 95 -11.77 -11.03 -9.07
CA ARG A 95 -11.79 -9.65 -8.60
C ARG A 95 -11.77 -9.60 -7.07
N GLN A 96 -11.04 -8.64 -6.52
CA GLN A 96 -10.92 -8.40 -5.09
C GLN A 96 -11.72 -7.15 -4.70
N LEU A 97 -13.05 -7.31 -4.68
CA LEU A 97 -13.96 -6.18 -4.44
C LEU A 97 -13.77 -5.60 -3.04
N CYS A 98 -13.59 -4.29 -3.00
CA CYS A 98 -13.47 -3.55 -1.74
C CYS A 98 -14.02 -2.14 -1.92
N ASP A 99 -14.92 -1.73 -1.02
CA ASP A 99 -15.41 -0.36 -0.91
C ASP A 99 -14.88 0.30 0.36
N VAL A 100 -14.50 1.56 0.24
CA VAL A 100 -14.07 2.41 1.35
C VAL A 100 -14.93 3.66 1.40
N VAL A 101 -15.47 3.97 2.56
CA VAL A 101 -16.22 5.19 2.85
C VAL A 101 -15.51 5.93 3.98
N ILE A 102 -15.05 7.16 3.71
CA ILE A 102 -14.40 8.03 4.70
C ILE A 102 -15.38 9.14 5.04
N ARG A 103 -15.81 9.21 6.30
CA ARG A 103 -16.61 10.30 6.83
C ARG A 103 -15.72 11.30 7.53
N MET A 104 -15.87 12.56 7.16
CA MET A 104 -15.13 13.69 7.73
C MET A 104 -15.98 14.35 8.84
N LYS A 105 -15.30 14.99 9.79
CA LYS A 105 -15.95 15.70 10.93
C LYS A 105 -16.86 16.86 10.50
N ASP A 106 -16.61 17.43 9.32
CA ASP A 106 -17.46 18.49 8.72
C ASP A 106 -18.70 17.94 8.00
N GLY A 107 -18.90 16.61 8.04
CA GLY A 107 -20.01 15.92 7.38
C GLY A 107 -19.73 15.50 5.93
N ALA A 108 -18.60 15.89 5.34
CA ALA A 108 -18.22 15.44 4.01
C ALA A 108 -17.96 13.92 3.99
N THR A 109 -18.26 13.29 2.85
CA THR A 109 -18.04 11.86 2.65
C THR A 109 -17.25 11.62 1.36
N LEU A 110 -16.17 10.85 1.47
CA LEU A 110 -15.36 10.40 0.35
C LEU A 110 -15.54 8.89 0.17
N THR A 111 -15.69 8.45 -1.07
CA THR A 111 -15.87 7.03 -1.39
C THR A 111 -14.82 6.57 -2.39
N GLY A 112 -14.39 5.34 -2.24
CA GLY A 112 -13.49 4.67 -3.19
C GLY A 112 -13.86 3.21 -3.32
N ARG A 113 -13.73 2.68 -4.53
CA ARG A 113 -13.95 1.27 -4.86
C ARG A 113 -12.71 0.69 -5.54
N CYS A 114 -12.32 -0.49 -5.12
CA CYS A 114 -11.36 -1.32 -5.82
C CYS A 114 -12.08 -2.56 -6.36
N GLU A 115 -11.88 -2.86 -7.62
CA GLU A 115 -12.39 -4.09 -8.25
C GLU A 115 -11.27 -5.05 -8.62
N VAL A 116 -10.14 -4.50 -9.05
CA VAL A 116 -8.94 -5.25 -9.44
C VAL A 116 -7.73 -4.57 -8.82
N THR A 117 -6.99 -5.31 -8.04
CA THR A 117 -5.79 -4.81 -7.35
C THR A 117 -4.73 -4.38 -8.36
N LYS A 118 -4.00 -3.32 -8.05
CA LYS A 118 -2.89 -2.87 -8.89
C LYS A 118 -1.78 -3.93 -8.90
N GLY A 119 -1.35 -4.30 -10.11
CA GLY A 119 -0.38 -5.38 -10.35
C GLY A 119 -0.98 -6.68 -10.86
N GLU A 120 -2.30 -6.83 -10.80
CA GLU A 120 -3.01 -7.95 -11.42
C GLU A 120 -3.01 -7.84 -12.96
N PRO A 121 -3.19 -8.96 -13.70
CA PRO A 121 -3.20 -8.95 -15.16
C PRO A 121 -4.18 -7.96 -15.78
N ALA A 122 -5.34 -7.75 -15.16
CA ALA A 122 -6.35 -6.79 -15.60
C ALA A 122 -6.07 -5.34 -15.17
N ASN A 123 -5.07 -5.11 -14.31
CA ASN A 123 -4.65 -3.78 -13.85
C ASN A 123 -3.13 -3.74 -13.64
N PRO A 124 -2.32 -3.95 -14.68
CA PRO A 124 -0.87 -4.08 -14.57
C PRO A 124 -0.21 -2.76 -14.16
N HIS A 125 0.98 -2.88 -13.57
CA HIS A 125 1.85 -1.72 -13.39
C HIS A 125 2.39 -1.23 -14.72
N LYS A 126 2.45 0.10 -14.88
CA LYS A 126 3.15 0.72 -16.01
C LYS A 126 4.68 0.58 -15.82
N PRO A 127 5.47 0.53 -16.89
CA PRO A 127 6.94 0.45 -16.77
C PRO A 127 7.55 1.51 -15.86
N ALA A 128 7.11 2.76 -15.96
CA ALA A 128 7.59 3.86 -15.10
C ALA A 128 7.24 3.68 -13.61
N GLU A 129 6.14 2.98 -13.29
CA GLU A 129 5.77 2.67 -11.90
C GLU A 129 6.70 1.61 -11.31
N LEU A 130 7.07 0.60 -12.11
CA LEU A 130 8.03 -0.45 -11.74
C LEU A 130 9.43 0.14 -11.56
N GLU A 131 9.87 0.96 -12.51
CA GLU A 131 11.13 1.70 -12.42
C GLU A 131 11.17 2.56 -11.16
N GLY A 132 10.16 3.38 -10.93
CA GLY A 132 10.05 4.21 -9.72
C GLY A 132 10.07 3.37 -8.42
N LYS A 133 9.46 2.19 -8.41
CA LYS A 133 9.52 1.26 -7.28
C LYS A 133 10.94 0.73 -7.07
N PHE A 134 11.64 0.34 -8.14
CA PHE A 134 13.00 -0.15 -8.09
C PHE A 134 13.94 0.89 -7.45
N PHE A 135 13.91 2.13 -7.94
CA PHE A 135 14.74 3.21 -7.41
C PHE A 135 14.38 3.58 -5.97
N ARG A 136 13.10 3.61 -5.63
CA ARG A 136 12.66 3.92 -4.27
C ARG A 136 13.13 2.88 -3.25
N LEU A 137 13.21 1.60 -3.64
CA LEU A 137 13.67 0.52 -2.76
C LEU A 137 15.20 0.38 -2.77
N GLY A 138 15.84 0.54 -3.91
CA GLY A 138 17.27 0.30 -4.06
C GLY A 138 18.15 1.47 -3.61
N THR A 139 17.74 2.71 -3.90
CA THR A 139 18.57 3.88 -3.60
C THR A 139 18.92 4.04 -2.12
N PRO A 140 18.01 3.82 -1.16
CA PRO A 140 18.37 3.87 0.26
C PRO A 140 19.38 2.80 0.70
N VAL A 141 19.43 1.67 0.02
CA VAL A 141 20.29 0.53 0.36
C VAL A 141 21.66 0.64 -0.31
N TRP A 142 21.70 0.92 -1.61
CA TRP A 142 22.93 0.85 -2.43
C TRP A 142 23.44 2.22 -2.92
N GLY A 143 22.69 3.29 -2.68
CA GLY A 143 22.95 4.60 -3.26
C GLY A 143 22.52 4.69 -4.72
N GLU A 144 22.39 5.92 -5.21
CA GLU A 144 21.81 6.18 -6.54
C GLU A 144 22.63 5.58 -7.69
N THR A 145 23.95 5.72 -7.63
CA THR A 145 24.88 5.24 -8.70
C THR A 145 24.79 3.74 -8.88
N VAL A 146 24.87 2.98 -7.79
CA VAL A 146 24.79 1.51 -7.85
C VAL A 146 23.38 1.08 -8.28
N THR A 147 22.34 1.69 -7.73
CA THR A 147 20.94 1.38 -8.11
C THR A 147 20.70 1.60 -9.61
N ARG A 148 21.22 2.69 -10.20
CA ARG A 148 21.11 2.93 -11.66
C ARG A 148 21.83 1.85 -12.47
N LYS A 149 23.04 1.47 -12.07
CA LYS A 149 23.82 0.41 -12.74
C LYS A 149 23.07 -0.93 -12.68
N LEU A 150 22.54 -1.27 -11.51
CA LEU A 150 21.75 -2.49 -11.32
C LEU A 150 20.47 -2.48 -12.18
N TYR A 151 19.72 -1.37 -12.18
CA TYR A 151 18.52 -1.25 -13.01
C TYR A 151 18.84 -1.45 -14.49
N ALA A 152 19.87 -0.76 -15.01
CA ALA A 152 20.29 -0.89 -16.40
C ALA A 152 20.70 -2.33 -16.76
N GLY A 153 21.38 -3.03 -15.86
CA GLY A 153 21.75 -4.43 -16.06
C GLY A 153 20.54 -5.38 -15.99
N CYS A 154 19.62 -5.16 -15.04
CA CYS A 154 18.38 -5.96 -14.97
C CYS A 154 17.52 -5.84 -16.24
N MET A 155 17.51 -4.66 -16.87
CA MET A 155 16.77 -4.45 -18.13
C MET A 155 17.42 -5.14 -19.36
N LYS A 156 18.60 -5.70 -19.19
CA LYS A 156 19.41 -6.40 -20.21
C LYS A 156 20.03 -7.66 -19.64
N ILE A 157 19.29 -8.33 -18.77
CA ILE A 157 19.82 -9.45 -17.99
C ILE A 157 20.32 -10.60 -18.89
N GLU A 158 19.70 -10.77 -20.05
CA GLU A 158 20.09 -11.76 -21.07
C GLU A 158 21.43 -11.44 -21.75
N GLU A 159 21.89 -10.19 -21.68
CA GLU A 159 23.20 -9.76 -22.22
C GLU A 159 24.34 -9.90 -21.19
N ILE A 160 24.05 -10.25 -19.92
CA ILE A 160 25.05 -10.33 -18.86
C ILE A 160 25.83 -11.64 -18.97
N PRO A 161 27.13 -11.59 -19.27
CA PRO A 161 27.94 -12.80 -19.47
C PRO A 161 28.31 -13.50 -18.16
N ASP A 162 28.39 -12.76 -17.05
CA ASP A 162 28.69 -13.27 -15.71
C ASP A 162 27.74 -12.62 -14.69
N PHE A 163 26.71 -13.36 -14.31
CA PHE A 163 25.73 -12.90 -13.34
C PHE A 163 26.34 -12.74 -11.92
N ARG A 164 27.36 -13.51 -11.57
CA ARG A 164 28.02 -13.42 -10.25
C ARG A 164 28.73 -12.07 -10.10
N ALA A 165 29.48 -11.65 -11.11
CA ALA A 165 30.13 -10.34 -11.12
C ALA A 165 29.10 -9.19 -11.15
N PHE A 166 27.99 -9.38 -11.86
CA PHE A 166 26.91 -8.40 -11.86
C PHE A 166 26.24 -8.25 -10.48
N ALA A 167 26.07 -9.36 -9.76
CA ALA A 167 25.39 -9.40 -8.47
C ALA A 167 26.30 -9.03 -7.27
N GLU A 168 27.61 -8.91 -7.46
CA GLU A 168 28.58 -8.59 -6.40
C GLU A 168 28.19 -7.38 -5.54
N PRO A 169 27.70 -6.25 -6.11
CA PRO A 169 27.27 -5.09 -5.32
C PRO A 169 26.02 -5.34 -4.46
N LEU A 170 25.32 -6.46 -4.63
CA LEU A 170 24.12 -6.83 -3.86
C LEU A 170 24.46 -7.56 -2.55
N THR A 171 25.71 -8.01 -2.39
CA THR A 171 26.16 -8.62 -1.14
C THR A 171 26.38 -7.50 -0.11
N LEU A 172 25.46 -7.46 0.88
CA LEU A 172 25.55 -6.58 2.06
C LEU A 172 26.49 -7.17 3.11
#